data_c4a1b6cf9c50f4c988511498810a58a8
#
_entry.id   c4a1b6cf9c50f4c988511498810a58a8
#
_cell.length_a   1.000
_cell.length_b   1.000
_cell.length_c   1.000
_cell.angle_alpha   90.00
_cell.angle_beta   90.00
_cell.angle_gamma   90.00
#
_symmetry.space_group_name_H-M   'P 1'
#
loop_
_entity.id
_entity.type
_entity.pdbx_description
1 polymer ?
#
loop_
_entity_poly.entity_id
_entity_poly.type
_entity_poly.pdbx_seq_one_letter_code
_entity_poly.pdbx_strand_id
1 'polypeptide(L)'
;MPKTIDRLIINSPYEEPKEHWNFNNFTQEFELEKERRSAGYVRAREGATSLDESGERIDLILVNKIRPRVKKWREEGYPGTTSVTKKLLSFWTNSEDRKDKRLFFAQIEAIETVIWYVEAPPNEKTGIEIPSDGGLFQRLCSKMATGTGKTVVMAMLISWSVLNKVTYPQDTRFSKAILIVAPGLTVKERLQVLIPDSERNYYDEFQIVPLEFREKMRQSKVKIINW
;
A
#
# COMPACT_ATOMS: atom_id res chain seq x y z
N MET A 1 -23.06 31.27 -6.53
CA MET A 1 -22.17 31.04 -7.66
C MET A 1 -21.19 29.95 -7.26
N PRO A 2 -20.90 28.93 -8.07
CA PRO A 2 -19.87 27.98 -7.74
C PRO A 2 -18.54 28.74 -7.64
N LYS A 3 -17.89 28.63 -6.48
CA LYS A 3 -16.61 29.32 -6.27
C LYS A 3 -15.53 28.57 -7.03
N THR A 4 -14.81 29.31 -7.86
CA THR A 4 -13.74 28.78 -8.69
C THR A 4 -12.48 28.57 -7.87
N ILE A 5 -11.81 27.45 -8.09
CA ILE A 5 -10.46 27.21 -7.60
C ILE A 5 -9.49 27.98 -8.49
N ASP A 6 -8.62 28.79 -7.90
CA ASP A 6 -7.71 29.68 -8.65
C ASP A 6 -6.65 28.90 -9.45
N ARG A 7 -6.27 27.72 -8.96
CA ARG A 7 -5.30 26.84 -9.62
C ARG A 7 -5.58 25.37 -9.37
N LEU A 8 -5.26 24.52 -10.33
CA LEU A 8 -5.25 23.06 -10.10
C LEU A 8 -4.00 22.65 -9.32
N ILE A 9 -4.16 21.74 -8.36
CA ILE A 9 -3.05 21.08 -7.68
C ILE A 9 -2.77 19.75 -8.39
N ILE A 10 -1.58 19.64 -8.97
CA ILE A 10 -1.11 18.40 -9.60
C ILE A 10 0.02 17.85 -8.73
N ASN A 11 -0.28 16.89 -7.88
CA ASN A 11 0.73 16.20 -7.09
C ASN A 11 1.44 15.14 -7.94
N SER A 12 2.77 15.03 -7.77
CA SER A 12 3.53 13.94 -8.37
C SER A 12 3.04 12.59 -7.83
N PRO A 13 2.82 11.58 -8.66
CA PRO A 13 2.44 10.25 -8.19
C PRO A 13 3.57 9.52 -7.44
N TYR A 14 4.79 10.04 -7.51
CA TYR A 14 6.01 9.45 -6.96
C TYR A 14 6.42 10.04 -5.60
N GLU A 15 5.73 11.08 -5.15
CA GLU A 15 6.04 11.79 -3.93
C GLU A 15 4.82 11.86 -3.01
N GLU A 16 5.07 12.05 -1.71
CA GLU A 16 3.99 12.34 -0.77
C GLU A 16 3.32 13.66 -1.15
N PRO A 17 1.98 13.70 -1.28
CA PRO A 17 1.25 14.94 -1.56
C PRO A 17 1.52 15.99 -0.48
N LYS A 18 1.76 17.24 -0.87
CA LYS A 18 2.16 18.31 0.04
C LYS A 18 1.08 19.37 0.25
N GLU A 19 0.07 19.42 -0.61
CA GLU A 19 -1.00 20.41 -0.53
C GLU A 19 -2.31 19.85 -1.08
N HIS A 20 -3.42 20.41 -0.63
CA HIS A 20 -4.74 20.10 -1.14
C HIS A 20 -5.71 21.26 -0.94
N TRP A 21 -6.79 21.30 -1.75
CA TRP A 21 -7.93 22.17 -1.51
C TRP A 21 -8.88 21.54 -0.49
N ASN A 22 -9.23 22.31 0.54
CA ASN A 22 -10.26 21.97 1.51
C ASN A 22 -11.46 22.88 1.31
N PHE A 23 -12.69 22.34 1.30
CA PHE A 23 -13.90 23.14 1.20
C PHE A 23 -14.39 23.46 2.62
N ASN A 24 -14.40 24.75 2.96
CA ASN A 24 -14.93 25.23 4.23
C ASN A 24 -16.45 25.43 4.11
N ASN A 25 -17.22 24.61 4.82
CA ASN A 25 -18.68 24.65 4.78
C ASN A 25 -19.29 25.93 5.40
N PHE A 26 -18.55 26.64 6.28
CA PHE A 26 -19.03 27.88 6.90
C PHE A 26 -18.86 29.07 5.97
N THR A 27 -17.67 29.24 5.40
CA THR A 27 -17.35 30.34 4.48
C THR A 27 -17.82 30.05 3.08
N GLN A 28 -18.14 28.80 2.76
CA GLN A 28 -18.46 28.33 1.41
C GLN A 28 -17.29 28.61 0.43
N GLU A 29 -16.05 28.52 0.90
CA GLU A 29 -14.82 28.79 0.14
C GLU A 29 -13.88 27.60 0.13
N PHE A 30 -13.06 27.53 -0.94
CA PHE A 30 -11.95 26.60 -0.97
C PHE A 30 -10.72 27.26 -0.33
N GLU A 31 -10.15 26.58 0.65
CA GLU A 31 -8.95 26.98 1.37
C GLU A 31 -7.79 26.06 0.97
N LEU A 32 -6.63 26.66 0.65
CA LEU A 32 -5.43 25.87 0.32
C LEU A 32 -4.74 25.44 1.59
N GLU A 33 -4.73 24.13 1.85
CA GLU A 33 -3.98 23.51 2.92
C GLU A 33 -2.60 23.07 2.45
N LYS A 34 -1.54 23.50 3.13
CA LYS A 34 -0.14 23.15 2.84
C LYS A 34 0.29 21.87 3.55
N GLU A 35 -0.58 20.87 3.51
CA GLU A 35 -0.32 19.55 4.07
C GLU A 35 -1.04 18.48 3.26
N ARG A 36 -0.69 17.23 3.50
CA ARG A 36 -1.37 16.10 2.92
C ARG A 36 -2.78 15.96 3.48
N ARG A 37 -3.77 15.80 2.60
CA ARG A 37 -5.14 15.52 3.02
C ARG A 37 -5.19 14.27 3.90
N SER A 38 -5.93 14.34 5.01
CA SER A 38 -6.24 13.19 5.84
C SER A 38 -6.92 12.08 5.03
N ALA A 39 -6.66 10.81 5.38
CA ALA A 39 -7.33 9.68 4.75
C ALA A 39 -8.79 9.65 5.17
N GLY A 40 -9.67 9.52 4.20
CA GLY A 40 -11.11 9.48 4.41
C GLY A 40 -11.82 9.06 3.13
N TYR A 41 -13.12 8.91 3.21
CA TYR A 41 -14.00 8.68 2.07
C TYR A 41 -15.29 9.49 2.23
N VAL A 42 -15.94 9.73 1.11
CA VAL A 42 -17.24 10.40 1.10
C VAL A 42 -18.32 9.33 0.96
N ARG A 43 -19.31 9.36 1.86
CA ARG A 43 -20.49 8.51 1.84
C ARG A 43 -21.70 9.37 1.46
N ALA A 44 -22.53 8.87 0.57
CA ALA A 44 -23.82 9.52 0.31
C ALA A 44 -24.63 9.60 1.61
N ARG A 45 -25.34 10.71 1.85
CA ARG A 45 -26.24 10.81 2.98
C ARG A 45 -27.43 9.86 2.80
N GLU A 46 -27.89 9.26 3.88
CA GLU A 46 -29.13 8.48 3.84
C GLU A 46 -30.30 9.40 3.38
N GLY A 47 -31.00 8.95 2.33
CA GLY A 47 -32.08 9.73 1.73
C GLY A 47 -31.66 10.72 0.66
N ALA A 48 -30.38 10.79 0.28
CA ALA A 48 -29.93 11.60 -0.84
C ALA A 48 -30.58 11.12 -2.14
N THR A 49 -31.32 12.00 -2.81
CA THR A 49 -32.04 11.72 -4.05
C THR A 49 -31.34 12.28 -5.28
N SER A 50 -30.31 13.10 -5.08
CA SER A 50 -29.55 13.77 -6.14
C SER A 50 -28.04 13.55 -5.97
N LEU A 51 -27.33 13.45 -7.11
CA LEU A 51 -25.85 13.41 -7.16
C LEU A 51 -25.21 14.74 -6.71
N ASP A 52 -25.97 15.82 -6.71
CA ASP A 52 -25.52 17.17 -6.31
C ASP A 52 -25.53 17.39 -4.79
N GLU A 53 -26.13 16.47 -4.02
CA GLU A 53 -26.08 16.54 -2.56
C GLU A 53 -24.68 16.18 -2.07
N SER A 54 -24.04 17.13 -1.37
CA SER A 54 -22.70 16.91 -0.77
C SER A 54 -22.77 15.75 0.23
N GLY A 55 -21.99 14.69 -0.03
CA GLY A 55 -21.89 13.56 0.86
C GLY A 55 -21.24 13.90 2.21
N GLU A 56 -21.39 13.00 3.16
CA GLU A 56 -20.70 13.08 4.44
C GLU A 56 -19.28 12.52 4.33
N ARG A 57 -18.27 13.32 4.71
CA ARG A 57 -16.89 12.85 4.77
C ARG A 57 -16.67 12.07 6.07
N ILE A 58 -16.13 10.86 5.94
CA ILE A 58 -15.76 9.99 7.05
C ILE A 58 -14.24 9.81 7.03
N ASP A 59 -13.57 10.23 8.09
CA ASP A 59 -12.14 10.08 8.25
C ASP A 59 -11.76 8.66 8.67
N LEU A 60 -10.68 8.14 8.08
CA LEU A 60 -10.09 6.86 8.44
C LEU A 60 -9.10 7.05 9.59
N ILE A 61 -9.63 7.15 10.80
CA ILE A 61 -8.87 7.50 12.02
C ILE A 61 -7.64 6.62 12.20
N LEU A 62 -7.77 5.29 12.03
CA LEU A 62 -6.64 4.36 12.17
C LEU A 62 -5.54 4.63 11.15
N VAL A 63 -5.89 4.86 9.89
CA VAL A 63 -4.94 5.19 8.83
C VAL A 63 -4.20 6.50 9.14
N ASN A 64 -4.94 7.51 9.60
CA ASN A 64 -4.39 8.81 9.96
C ASN A 64 -3.46 8.74 11.19
N LYS A 65 -3.67 7.79 12.11
CA LYS A 65 -2.74 7.50 13.21
C LYS A 65 -1.48 6.74 12.76
N ILE A 66 -1.59 5.86 11.78
CA ILE A 66 -0.48 5.02 11.28
C ILE A 66 0.47 5.83 10.38
N ARG A 67 -0.05 6.66 9.48
CA ARG A 67 0.75 7.41 8.49
C ARG A 67 1.96 8.16 9.07
N PRO A 68 1.82 9.01 10.10
CA PRO A 68 2.96 9.72 10.67
C PRO A 68 3.98 8.78 11.32
N ARG A 69 3.56 7.64 11.86
CA ARG A 69 4.46 6.64 12.43
C ARG A 69 5.27 5.91 11.38
N VAL A 70 4.64 5.50 10.28
CA VAL A 70 5.33 4.89 9.13
C VAL A 70 6.31 5.88 8.51
N LYS A 71 5.93 7.16 8.42
CA LYS A 71 6.83 8.22 7.93
C LYS A 71 8.07 8.36 8.81
N LYS A 72 7.88 8.50 10.12
CA LYS A 72 8.98 8.55 11.10
C LYS A 72 9.87 7.32 11.01
N TRP A 73 9.28 6.13 11.00
CA TRP A 73 9.98 4.85 10.89
C TRP A 73 10.84 4.75 9.61
N ARG A 74 10.34 5.27 8.48
CA ARG A 74 11.09 5.39 7.23
C ARG A 74 12.30 6.33 7.40
N GLU A 75 12.09 7.51 7.98
CA GLU A 75 13.13 8.52 8.23
C GLU A 75 14.22 8.00 9.17
N GLU A 76 13.89 7.12 10.10
CA GLU A 76 14.82 6.43 11.00
C GLU A 76 15.53 5.21 10.36
N GLY A 77 15.29 4.93 9.09
CA GLY A 77 15.93 3.84 8.35
C GLY A 77 15.39 2.46 8.69
N TYR A 78 14.09 2.36 8.97
CA TYR A 78 13.34 1.12 9.14
C TYR A 78 13.81 0.24 10.32
N PRO A 79 13.87 0.75 11.56
CA PRO A 79 14.30 -0.04 12.70
C PRO A 79 13.44 -1.28 12.92
N GLY A 80 14.06 -2.39 13.33
CA GLY A 80 13.40 -3.67 13.62
C GLY A 80 13.18 -4.58 12.41
N THR A 81 13.44 -4.10 11.19
CA THR A 81 13.33 -4.92 9.98
C THR A 81 14.49 -5.90 9.83
N THR A 82 14.21 -7.02 9.14
CA THR A 82 15.26 -7.95 8.71
C THR A 82 16.19 -7.29 7.69
N SER A 83 17.39 -7.85 7.48
CA SER A 83 18.30 -7.36 6.45
C SER A 83 17.73 -7.52 5.03
N VAL A 84 16.93 -8.55 4.77
CA VAL A 84 16.22 -8.75 3.50
C VAL A 84 15.18 -7.65 3.28
N THR A 85 14.37 -7.37 4.28
CA THR A 85 13.35 -6.32 4.23
C THR A 85 14.00 -4.95 4.01
N LYS A 86 15.08 -4.65 4.72
CA LYS A 86 15.81 -3.39 4.55
C LYS A 86 16.35 -3.21 3.13
N LYS A 87 16.91 -4.27 2.56
CA LYS A 87 17.37 -4.26 1.15
C LYS A 87 16.22 -4.05 0.17
N LEU A 88 15.08 -4.71 0.37
CA LEU A 88 13.90 -4.54 -0.47
C LEU A 88 13.36 -3.11 -0.41
N LEU A 89 13.18 -2.56 0.80
CA LEU A 89 12.72 -1.19 0.98
C LEU A 89 13.67 -0.18 0.33
N SER A 90 14.97 -0.32 0.55
CA SER A 90 15.99 0.50 -0.10
C SER A 90 15.92 0.40 -1.62
N PHE A 91 15.79 -0.81 -2.17
CA PHE A 91 15.69 -1.02 -3.61
C PHE A 91 14.41 -0.41 -4.20
N TRP A 92 13.26 -0.50 -3.52
CA TRP A 92 11.99 0.03 -4.00
C TRP A 92 11.91 1.56 -3.94
N THR A 93 12.61 2.18 -2.99
CA THR A 93 12.61 3.64 -2.79
C THR A 93 13.73 4.36 -3.53
N ASN A 94 14.74 3.62 -4.06
CA ASN A 94 15.82 4.23 -4.82
C ASN A 94 15.33 4.72 -6.19
N SER A 95 15.11 6.02 -6.31
CA SER A 95 14.61 6.64 -7.53
C SER A 95 15.66 6.71 -8.65
N GLU A 96 16.96 6.68 -8.33
CA GLU A 96 18.04 6.76 -9.33
C GLU A 96 18.20 5.44 -10.10
N ASP A 97 18.21 4.31 -9.37
CA ASP A 97 18.33 2.98 -9.97
C ASP A 97 17.04 2.53 -10.68
N ARG A 98 15.93 3.20 -10.43
CA ARG A 98 14.60 2.85 -10.92
C ARG A 98 13.97 3.90 -11.84
N LYS A 99 14.76 4.65 -12.59
CA LYS A 99 14.26 5.78 -13.45
C LYS A 99 13.07 5.39 -14.32
N ASP A 100 13.15 4.23 -14.99
CA ASP A 100 12.11 3.76 -15.91
C ASP A 100 11.00 2.93 -15.24
N LYS A 101 11.20 2.52 -13.98
CA LYS A 101 10.30 1.61 -13.23
C LYS A 101 10.03 2.12 -11.82
N ARG A 102 9.92 3.45 -11.69
CA ARG A 102 9.58 4.07 -10.39
C ARG A 102 8.23 3.57 -9.88
N LEU A 103 8.20 3.26 -8.60
CA LEU A 103 6.97 2.90 -7.91
C LEU A 103 6.23 4.16 -7.45
N PHE A 104 4.92 4.15 -7.52
CA PHE A 104 4.11 5.25 -7.00
C PHE A 104 4.24 5.35 -5.48
N PHE A 105 4.17 6.58 -4.97
CA PHE A 105 4.17 6.80 -3.51
C PHE A 105 3.09 5.97 -2.80
N ALA A 106 1.91 5.84 -3.38
CA ALA A 106 0.83 5.02 -2.84
C ALA A 106 1.18 3.52 -2.73
N GLN A 107 2.03 3.00 -3.64
CA GLN A 107 2.51 1.61 -3.57
C GLN A 107 3.55 1.45 -2.46
N ILE A 108 4.48 2.38 -2.35
CA ILE A 108 5.49 2.40 -1.29
C ILE A 108 4.80 2.52 0.08
N GLU A 109 3.89 3.47 0.25
CA GLU A 109 3.19 3.63 1.53
C GLU A 109 2.36 2.40 1.91
N ALA A 110 1.73 1.74 0.93
CA ALA A 110 0.95 0.54 1.19
C ALA A 110 1.82 -0.62 1.69
N ILE A 111 2.96 -0.88 1.02
CA ILE A 111 3.87 -1.95 1.44
C ILE A 111 4.56 -1.64 2.76
N GLU A 112 5.03 -0.40 2.95
CA GLU A 112 5.66 0.04 4.19
C GLU A 112 4.72 -0.08 5.38
N THR A 113 3.44 0.24 5.22
CA THR A 113 2.44 0.13 6.27
C THR A 113 2.29 -1.31 6.75
N VAL A 114 2.23 -2.29 5.83
CA VAL A 114 2.14 -3.71 6.19
C VAL A 114 3.44 -4.19 6.85
N ILE A 115 4.59 -3.83 6.29
CA ILE A 115 5.90 -4.21 6.85
C ILE A 115 6.07 -3.60 8.25
N TRP A 116 5.77 -2.31 8.41
CA TRP A 116 5.80 -1.64 9.71
C TRP A 116 4.94 -2.37 10.74
N TYR A 117 3.73 -2.74 10.36
CA TYR A 117 2.83 -3.44 11.26
C TYR A 117 3.40 -4.80 11.71
N VAL A 118 4.07 -5.52 10.81
CA VAL A 118 4.64 -6.86 11.11
C VAL A 118 6.00 -6.76 11.80
N GLU A 119 6.91 -5.90 11.32
CA GLU A 119 8.31 -5.93 11.71
C GLU A 119 8.73 -4.80 12.66
N ALA A 120 8.05 -3.65 12.69
CA ALA A 120 8.44 -2.57 13.58
C ALA A 120 8.39 -3.00 15.06
N PRO A 121 9.27 -2.43 15.91
CA PRO A 121 9.28 -2.73 17.34
C PRO A 121 7.92 -2.47 18.00
N PRO A 122 7.55 -3.22 19.06
CA PRO A 122 6.25 -3.08 19.72
C PRO A 122 5.95 -1.66 20.23
N ASN A 123 6.96 -0.94 20.71
CA ASN A 123 6.82 0.45 21.19
C ASN A 123 6.34 1.40 20.08
N GLU A 124 6.72 1.18 18.82
CA GLU A 124 6.26 1.97 17.68
C GLU A 124 4.74 1.80 17.42
N LYS A 125 4.18 0.67 17.85
CA LYS A 125 2.77 0.29 17.65
C LYS A 125 1.87 0.61 18.84
N THR A 126 2.38 1.24 19.88
CA THR A 126 1.60 1.58 21.09
C THR A 126 0.38 2.43 20.76
N GLY A 127 -0.82 1.99 21.17
CA GLY A 127 -2.11 2.67 20.88
C GLY A 127 -2.59 2.53 19.43
N ILE A 128 -2.01 1.58 18.65
CA ILE A 128 -2.52 1.15 17.36
C ILE A 128 -3.18 -0.23 17.54
N GLU A 129 -4.49 -0.24 17.42
CA GLU A 129 -5.28 -1.49 17.48
C GLU A 129 -5.94 -1.69 16.12
N ILE A 130 -5.61 -2.80 15.48
CA ILE A 130 -6.29 -3.21 14.24
C ILE A 130 -7.49 -4.06 14.65
N PRO A 131 -8.72 -3.65 14.28
CA PRO A 131 -9.91 -4.40 14.61
C PRO A 131 -9.81 -5.85 14.11
N SER A 132 -10.12 -6.81 14.98
CA SER A 132 -10.27 -8.21 14.62
C SER A 132 -11.72 -8.49 14.24
N ASP A 133 -11.93 -9.36 13.27
CA ASP A 133 -13.26 -9.89 12.93
C ASP A 133 -13.66 -11.11 13.78
N GLY A 134 -12.87 -11.42 14.80
CA GLY A 134 -13.10 -12.58 15.69
C GLY A 134 -12.66 -13.93 15.10
N GLY A 135 -12.11 -13.97 13.89
CA GLY A 135 -11.60 -15.18 13.27
C GLY A 135 -10.23 -15.61 13.83
N LEU A 136 -9.82 -16.84 13.49
CA LEU A 136 -8.55 -17.43 13.92
C LEU A 136 -7.31 -16.76 13.29
N PHE A 137 -7.49 -16.01 12.21
CA PHE A 137 -6.40 -15.39 11.46
C PHE A 137 -6.49 -13.88 11.54
N GLN A 138 -5.34 -13.24 11.68
CA GLN A 138 -5.26 -11.80 11.55
C GLN A 138 -5.43 -11.39 10.08
N ARG A 139 -6.37 -10.47 9.84
CA ARG A 139 -6.67 -9.95 8.51
C ARG A 139 -6.33 -8.48 8.44
N LEU A 140 -5.63 -8.10 7.36
CA LEU A 140 -5.31 -6.71 7.05
C LEU A 140 -6.00 -6.33 5.75
N CYS A 141 -6.58 -5.14 5.69
CA CYS A 141 -7.20 -4.60 4.49
C CYS A 141 -6.41 -3.38 4.00
N SER A 142 -5.79 -3.51 2.82
CA SER A 142 -5.15 -2.38 2.13
C SER A 142 -6.10 -1.80 1.09
N LYS A 143 -6.73 -0.64 1.40
CA LYS A 143 -7.63 0.05 0.48
C LYS A 143 -6.83 1.03 -0.38
N MET A 144 -6.77 0.78 -1.67
CA MET A 144 -6.09 1.62 -2.65
C MET A 144 -7.05 2.02 -3.77
N ALA A 145 -6.89 3.21 -4.33
CA ALA A 145 -7.68 3.68 -5.45
C ALA A 145 -7.49 2.81 -6.71
N THR A 146 -8.45 2.87 -7.62
CA THR A 146 -8.32 2.22 -8.93
C THR A 146 -7.18 2.87 -9.72
N GLY A 147 -6.41 2.08 -10.46
CA GLY A 147 -5.28 2.58 -11.25
C GLY A 147 -3.98 2.81 -10.48
N THR A 148 -3.93 2.67 -9.15
CA THR A 148 -2.71 2.89 -8.35
C THR A 148 -1.77 1.68 -8.30
N GLY A 149 -2.03 0.61 -9.06
CA GLY A 149 -1.15 -0.55 -9.14
C GLY A 149 -1.26 -1.52 -7.96
N LYS A 150 -2.47 -1.82 -7.49
CA LYS A 150 -2.72 -2.81 -6.41
C LYS A 150 -1.98 -4.15 -6.64
N THR A 151 -1.95 -4.64 -7.88
CA THR A 151 -1.28 -5.91 -8.23
C THR A 151 0.24 -5.82 -8.07
N VAL A 152 0.83 -4.64 -8.29
CA VAL A 152 2.26 -4.40 -8.02
C VAL A 152 2.54 -4.51 -6.51
N VAL A 153 1.67 -3.93 -5.68
CA VAL A 153 1.79 -4.07 -4.21
C VAL A 153 1.65 -5.53 -3.77
N MET A 154 0.77 -6.30 -4.40
CA MET A 154 0.68 -7.75 -4.15
C MET A 154 2.00 -8.46 -4.48
N ALA A 155 2.64 -8.14 -5.62
CA ALA A 155 3.96 -8.69 -5.96
C ALA A 155 5.03 -8.29 -4.95
N MET A 156 5.01 -7.05 -4.44
CA MET A 156 5.92 -6.59 -3.38
C MET A 156 5.70 -7.37 -2.07
N LEU A 157 4.46 -7.56 -1.65
CA LEU A 157 4.10 -8.34 -0.44
C LEU A 157 4.57 -9.81 -0.56
N ILE A 158 4.34 -10.42 -1.72
CA ILE A 158 4.79 -11.79 -2.00
C ILE A 158 6.31 -11.87 -1.93
N SER A 159 7.02 -10.96 -2.59
CA SER A 159 8.48 -10.91 -2.58
C SER A 159 9.03 -10.76 -1.16
N TRP A 160 8.48 -9.83 -0.41
CA TRP A 160 8.87 -9.59 0.99
C TRP A 160 8.67 -10.85 1.84
N SER A 161 7.52 -11.49 1.78
CA SER A 161 7.23 -12.69 2.58
C SER A 161 8.12 -13.88 2.16
N VAL A 162 8.21 -14.16 0.87
CA VAL A 162 8.98 -15.30 0.33
C VAL A 162 10.46 -15.16 0.63
N LEU A 163 11.06 -14.01 0.30
CA LEU A 163 12.50 -13.79 0.44
C LEU A 163 12.94 -13.81 1.90
N ASN A 164 12.13 -13.27 2.81
CA ASN A 164 12.37 -13.39 4.24
C ASN A 164 12.29 -14.84 4.70
N LYS A 165 11.24 -15.58 4.30
CA LYS A 165 11.07 -16.98 4.70
C LYS A 165 12.19 -17.87 4.20
N VAL A 166 12.66 -17.66 2.97
CA VAL A 166 13.79 -18.43 2.40
C VAL A 166 15.09 -18.12 3.13
N THR A 167 15.29 -16.86 3.52
CA THR A 167 16.52 -16.44 4.21
C THR A 167 16.49 -16.78 5.71
N TYR A 168 15.33 -16.69 6.34
CA TYR A 168 15.11 -16.96 7.76
C TYR A 168 14.03 -18.04 7.95
N PRO A 169 14.35 -19.33 7.72
CA PRO A 169 13.34 -20.41 7.69
C PRO A 169 12.57 -20.59 9.01
N GLN A 170 13.15 -20.20 10.13
CA GLN A 170 12.52 -20.30 11.45
C GLN A 170 11.61 -19.14 11.80
N ASP A 171 11.66 -18.04 11.04
CA ASP A 171 10.80 -16.88 11.30
C ASP A 171 9.36 -17.18 10.88
N THR A 172 8.48 -17.22 11.87
CA THR A 172 7.06 -17.56 11.69
C THR A 172 6.22 -16.42 11.13
N ARG A 173 6.76 -15.21 11.07
CA ARG A 173 6.07 -14.05 10.48
C ARG A 173 5.90 -14.16 8.97
N PHE A 174 6.72 -14.98 8.30
CA PHE A 174 6.81 -15.07 6.85
C PHE A 174 6.43 -16.44 6.32
N SER A 175 6.02 -16.46 5.05
CA SER A 175 5.70 -17.69 4.32
C SER A 175 6.25 -17.64 2.90
N LYS A 176 6.68 -18.79 2.38
CA LYS A 176 6.97 -18.97 0.95
C LYS A 176 5.83 -19.63 0.18
N ALA A 177 4.77 -20.06 0.87
CA ALA A 177 3.55 -20.59 0.29
C ALA A 177 2.48 -19.49 0.32
N ILE A 178 2.03 -19.08 -0.85
CA ILE A 178 1.08 -17.98 -1.04
C ILE A 178 -0.17 -18.51 -1.74
N LEU A 179 -1.32 -18.29 -1.15
CA LEU A 179 -2.61 -18.56 -1.76
C LEU A 179 -3.29 -17.25 -2.13
N ILE A 180 -3.65 -17.10 -3.41
CA ILE A 180 -4.41 -15.96 -3.91
C ILE A 180 -5.81 -16.47 -4.28
N VAL A 181 -6.83 -15.86 -3.71
CA VAL A 181 -8.23 -16.18 -4.00
C VAL A 181 -8.84 -15.03 -4.80
N ALA A 182 -9.23 -15.31 -6.03
CA ALA A 182 -9.78 -14.33 -6.97
C ALA A 182 -11.30 -14.44 -7.05
N PRO A 183 -12.06 -13.34 -7.11
CA PRO A 183 -13.50 -13.36 -7.31
C PRO A 183 -13.83 -13.56 -8.79
N GLY A 184 -13.70 -14.80 -9.29
CA GLY A 184 -14.02 -15.17 -10.65
C GLY A 184 -12.83 -15.33 -11.60
N LEU A 185 -13.09 -15.92 -12.77
CA LEU A 185 -12.08 -16.37 -13.73
C LEU A 185 -11.29 -15.22 -14.35
N THR A 186 -11.95 -14.16 -14.77
CA THR A 186 -11.29 -13.00 -15.41
C THR A 186 -10.26 -12.36 -14.48
N VAL A 187 -10.55 -12.26 -13.18
CA VAL A 187 -9.60 -11.73 -12.20
C VAL A 187 -8.48 -12.72 -11.97
N LYS A 188 -8.79 -14.03 -11.87
CA LYS A 188 -7.77 -15.08 -11.75
C LYS A 188 -6.77 -15.05 -12.90
N GLU A 189 -7.24 -14.92 -14.15
CA GLU A 189 -6.39 -14.81 -15.34
C GLU A 189 -5.45 -13.59 -15.26
N ARG A 190 -5.98 -12.44 -14.89
CA ARG A 190 -5.18 -11.20 -14.72
C ARG A 190 -4.13 -11.33 -13.62
N LEU A 191 -4.37 -12.12 -12.59
CA LEU A 191 -3.44 -12.30 -11.47
C LEU A 191 -2.33 -13.32 -11.78
N GLN A 192 -2.33 -14.00 -12.94
CA GLN A 192 -1.24 -14.92 -13.34
C GLN A 192 0.13 -14.24 -13.38
N VAL A 193 0.18 -12.92 -13.56
CA VAL A 193 1.40 -12.10 -13.47
C VAL A 193 2.08 -12.14 -12.09
N LEU A 194 1.40 -12.68 -11.07
CA LEU A 194 1.94 -12.89 -9.72
C LEU A 194 2.61 -14.25 -9.52
N ILE A 195 2.62 -15.11 -10.53
CA ILE A 195 3.37 -16.37 -10.51
C ILE A 195 4.80 -16.06 -10.99
N PRO A 196 5.84 -16.26 -10.17
CA PRO A 196 7.21 -15.88 -10.52
C PRO A 196 7.78 -16.56 -11.77
N ASP A 197 7.37 -17.80 -12.03
CA ASP A 197 7.81 -18.59 -13.19
C ASP A 197 6.98 -18.35 -14.47
N SER A 198 6.02 -17.43 -14.43
CA SER A 198 5.24 -17.06 -15.62
C SER A 198 6.13 -16.28 -16.59
N GLU A 199 5.96 -16.52 -17.91
CA GLU A 199 6.67 -15.76 -18.96
C GLU A 199 6.52 -14.26 -18.78
N ARG A 200 5.32 -13.83 -18.38
CA ARG A 200 5.02 -12.45 -18.06
C ARG A 200 4.70 -12.35 -16.59
N ASN A 201 5.66 -11.91 -15.81
CA ASN A 201 5.50 -11.73 -14.37
C ASN A 201 5.87 -10.31 -13.93
N TYR A 202 5.24 -9.83 -12.86
CA TYR A 202 5.46 -8.48 -12.34
C TYR A 202 6.78 -8.31 -11.59
N TYR A 203 7.41 -9.39 -11.17
CA TYR A 203 8.71 -9.33 -10.49
C TYR A 203 9.81 -8.84 -11.42
N ASP A 204 9.76 -9.25 -12.69
CA ASP A 204 10.68 -8.81 -13.76
C ASP A 204 10.17 -7.53 -14.43
N GLU A 205 8.87 -7.48 -14.81
CA GLU A 205 8.28 -6.34 -15.54
C GLU A 205 8.44 -5.02 -14.77
N PHE A 206 8.21 -5.04 -13.45
CA PHE A 206 8.35 -3.86 -12.58
C PHE A 206 9.63 -3.86 -11.75
N GLN A 207 10.55 -4.80 -12.00
CA GLN A 207 11.80 -4.92 -11.24
C GLN A 207 11.54 -4.93 -9.71
N ILE A 208 10.61 -5.79 -9.27
CA ILE A 208 10.23 -5.86 -7.85
C ILE A 208 11.30 -6.61 -7.04
N VAL A 209 11.98 -7.60 -7.64
CA VAL A 209 12.98 -8.42 -6.97
C VAL A 209 14.38 -8.02 -7.44
N PRO A 210 15.29 -7.59 -6.55
CA PRO A 210 16.70 -7.37 -6.88
C PRO A 210 17.32 -8.61 -7.50
N LEU A 211 18.27 -8.42 -8.42
CA LEU A 211 18.94 -9.51 -9.15
C LEU A 211 19.49 -10.59 -8.22
N GLU A 212 20.10 -10.19 -7.10
CA GLU A 212 20.69 -11.10 -6.11
C GLU A 212 19.65 -12.02 -5.41
N PHE A 213 18.36 -11.67 -5.47
CA PHE A 213 17.28 -12.43 -4.84
C PHE A 213 16.45 -13.29 -5.80
N ARG A 214 16.72 -13.23 -7.09
CA ARG A 214 15.91 -13.95 -8.11
C ARG A 214 15.89 -15.46 -7.87
N GLU A 215 17.04 -16.08 -7.59
CA GLU A 215 17.09 -17.52 -7.30
C GLU A 215 16.31 -17.90 -6.03
N LYS A 216 16.33 -17.03 -5.01
CA LYS A 216 15.53 -17.25 -3.81
C LYS A 216 14.03 -17.14 -4.08
N MET A 217 13.63 -16.22 -4.97
CA MET A 217 12.23 -16.04 -5.36
C MET A 217 11.63 -17.26 -6.05
N ARG A 218 12.43 -18.03 -6.80
CA ARG A 218 12.02 -19.29 -7.44
C ARG A 218 11.59 -20.39 -6.43
N GLN A 219 11.93 -20.25 -5.15
CA GLN A 219 11.51 -21.19 -4.12
C GLN A 219 10.09 -20.92 -3.62
N SER A 220 9.43 -19.91 -4.14
CA SER A 220 8.05 -19.59 -3.81
C SER A 220 7.07 -20.67 -4.30
N LYS A 221 5.96 -20.82 -3.59
CA LYS A 221 4.82 -21.64 -3.99
C LYS A 221 3.59 -20.75 -4.06
N VAL A 222 3.35 -20.17 -5.22
CA VAL A 222 2.19 -19.30 -5.44
C VAL A 222 1.08 -20.10 -6.12
N LYS A 223 -0.11 -20.13 -5.53
CA LYS A 223 -1.30 -20.77 -6.09
C LYS A 223 -2.42 -19.75 -6.19
N ILE A 224 -3.05 -19.67 -7.35
CA ILE A 224 -4.20 -18.80 -7.61
C ILE A 224 -5.43 -19.65 -7.86
N ILE A 225 -6.46 -19.43 -7.05
CA ILE A 225 -7.76 -20.08 -7.20
C ILE A 225 -8.85 -19.02 -7.37
N ASN A 226 -9.99 -19.43 -7.88
CA ASN A 226 -11.24 -18.66 -7.82
C ASN A 226 -12.24 -19.40 -6.94
N TRP A 227 -13.17 -18.68 -6.40
CA TRP A 227 -14.34 -19.24 -5.74
C TRP A 227 -15.54 -19.25 -6.70
#